data_ab39ecd81c16853bd9c8a8424dfd965d
#
_entry.id   ab39ecd81c16853bd9c8a8424dfd965d
#
_cell.length_a   1.000
_cell.length_b   1.000
_cell.length_c   1.000
_cell.angle_alpha   90.00
_cell.angle_beta   90.00
_cell.angle_gamma   90.00
#
_symmetry.space_group_name_H-M   'P 1'
#
loop_
_entity.id
_entity.type
_entity.pdbx_description
1 polymer ?
#
loop_
_entity_poly.entity_id
_entity_poly.type
_entity_poly.pdbx_seq_one_letter_code
_entity_poly.pdbx_strand_id
1 'polypeptide(L)'
;MIMEDVEYANNLFLERKFTKAIEAYSKILKTNPQNLVALNNIGYALSKVKKFDLALEYYERSLQIESNDKVVMINKISLFRKTGKVIDALNLSDEILEKYPNELIVLYHKLRLLKKLNRVIESNEICKKILNVYPSNVEIQNELIK
;
A
#
# COMPACT_ATOMS: atom_id res chain seq x y z
N MET A 1 6.16 -11.53 27.18
CA MET A 1 6.99 -12.18 26.15
C MET A 1 6.50 -11.83 24.74
N ILE A 2 5.28 -12.19 24.34
CA ILE A 2 4.76 -11.89 22.97
C ILE A 2 4.63 -10.39 22.70
N MET A 3 4.23 -9.58 23.67
CA MET A 3 4.12 -8.11 23.51
C MET A 3 5.49 -7.44 23.38
N GLU A 4 6.48 -7.89 24.13
CA GLU A 4 7.86 -7.37 24.06
C GLU A 4 8.50 -7.68 22.71
N ASP A 5 8.22 -8.86 22.16
CA ASP A 5 8.76 -9.27 20.85
C ASP A 5 8.16 -8.42 19.71
N VAL A 6 6.86 -8.12 19.77
CA VAL A 6 6.17 -7.26 18.79
C VAL A 6 6.65 -5.82 18.90
N GLU A 7 6.80 -5.30 20.12
CA GLU A 7 7.30 -3.95 20.35
C GLU A 7 8.74 -3.80 19.84
N TYR A 8 9.60 -4.76 20.12
CA TYR A 8 10.96 -4.77 19.61
C TYR A 8 11.01 -4.76 18.08
N ALA A 9 10.22 -5.62 17.43
CA ALA A 9 10.12 -5.67 15.97
C ALA A 9 9.58 -4.35 15.38
N ASN A 10 8.56 -3.77 16.02
CA ASN A 10 7.99 -2.48 15.62
C ASN A 10 9.01 -1.34 15.73
N ASN A 11 9.82 -1.33 16.78
CA ASN A 11 10.89 -0.33 16.94
C ASN A 11 11.94 -0.44 15.84
N LEU A 12 12.38 -1.64 15.50
CA LEU A 12 13.27 -1.87 14.37
C LEU A 12 12.68 -1.38 13.04
N PHE A 13 11.40 -1.63 12.84
CA PHE A 13 10.66 -1.19 11.66
C PHE A 13 10.59 0.34 11.59
N LEU A 14 10.25 1.02 12.67
CA LEU A 14 10.19 2.48 12.75
C LEU A 14 11.57 3.12 12.54
N GLU A 15 12.63 2.49 13.04
CA GLU A 15 14.01 2.90 12.80
C GLU A 15 14.52 2.58 11.40
N ARG A 16 13.66 2.00 10.53
CA ARG A 16 13.95 1.59 9.15
C ARG A 16 15.04 0.52 9.04
N LYS A 17 15.28 -0.23 10.10
CA LYS A 17 16.18 -1.39 10.13
C LYS A 17 15.45 -2.62 9.57
N PHE A 18 15.10 -2.57 8.28
CA PHE A 18 14.18 -3.50 7.67
C PHE A 18 14.62 -4.96 7.70
N THR A 19 15.90 -5.24 7.47
CA THR A 19 16.42 -6.63 7.54
C THR A 19 16.25 -7.22 8.94
N LYS A 20 16.61 -6.47 9.97
CA LYS A 20 16.42 -6.90 11.37
C LYS A 20 14.96 -7.00 11.76
N ALA A 21 14.13 -6.08 11.27
CA ALA A 21 12.68 -6.13 11.50
C ALA A 21 12.05 -7.39 10.88
N ILE A 22 12.45 -7.77 9.67
CA ILE A 22 12.03 -9.01 9.02
C ILE A 22 12.36 -10.22 9.88
N GLU A 23 13.58 -10.32 10.40
CA GLU A 23 14.00 -11.41 11.28
C GLU A 23 13.15 -11.47 12.57
N ALA A 24 12.93 -10.32 13.21
CA ALA A 24 12.14 -10.22 14.42
C ALA A 24 10.67 -10.61 14.21
N TYR A 25 10.02 -10.08 13.16
CA TYR A 25 8.66 -10.45 12.81
C TYR A 25 8.55 -11.92 12.38
N SER A 26 9.56 -12.46 11.71
CA SER A 26 9.58 -13.88 11.31
C SER A 26 9.54 -14.80 12.53
N LYS A 27 10.21 -14.44 13.62
CA LYS A 27 10.12 -15.18 14.89
C LYS A 27 8.71 -15.14 15.48
N ILE A 28 8.03 -13.99 15.43
CA ILE A 28 6.66 -13.84 15.88
C ILE A 28 5.73 -14.75 15.06
N LEU A 29 5.91 -14.82 13.75
CA LEU A 29 5.10 -15.65 12.86
C LEU A 29 5.30 -17.15 13.08
N LYS A 30 6.43 -17.60 13.65
CA LYS A 30 6.62 -19.00 14.03
C LYS A 30 5.68 -19.43 15.16
N THR A 31 5.39 -18.54 16.09
CA THR A 31 4.50 -18.80 17.23
C THR A 31 3.05 -18.37 16.94
N ASN A 32 2.86 -17.34 16.16
CA ASN A 32 1.56 -16.84 15.74
C ASN A 32 1.55 -16.54 14.23
N PRO A 33 1.29 -17.55 13.38
CA PRO A 33 1.32 -17.40 11.91
C PRO A 33 0.27 -16.44 11.36
N GLN A 34 -0.76 -16.10 12.12
CA GLN A 34 -1.86 -15.22 11.73
C GLN A 34 -1.74 -13.81 12.30
N ASN A 35 -0.58 -13.44 12.84
CA ASN A 35 -0.36 -12.07 13.32
C ASN A 35 -0.34 -11.09 12.14
N LEU A 36 -1.43 -10.33 12.00
CA LEU A 36 -1.63 -9.39 10.88
C LEU A 36 -0.59 -8.27 10.85
N VAL A 37 -0.20 -7.75 12.01
CA VAL A 37 0.84 -6.70 12.09
C VAL A 37 2.17 -7.24 11.55
N ALA A 38 2.59 -8.42 11.97
CA ALA A 38 3.82 -9.05 11.50
C ALA A 38 3.77 -9.33 9.99
N LEU A 39 2.67 -9.89 9.49
CA LEU A 39 2.50 -10.18 8.05
C LEU A 39 2.60 -8.92 7.19
N ASN A 40 1.87 -7.87 7.55
CA ASN A 40 1.89 -6.61 6.81
C ASN A 40 3.27 -5.93 6.86
N ASN A 41 3.86 -5.85 8.05
CA ASN A 41 5.13 -5.17 8.24
C ASN A 41 6.32 -5.91 7.61
N ILE A 42 6.30 -7.24 7.60
CA ILE A 42 7.26 -8.03 6.81
C ILE A 42 7.10 -7.72 5.32
N GLY A 43 5.87 -7.73 4.81
CA GLY A 43 5.61 -7.39 3.41
C GLY A 43 6.17 -6.01 3.04
N TYR A 44 5.91 -5.02 3.88
CA TYR A 44 6.44 -3.67 3.68
C TYR A 44 7.98 -3.63 3.73
N ALA A 45 8.59 -4.24 4.73
CA ALA A 45 10.04 -4.29 4.88
C ALA A 45 10.71 -5.02 3.70
N LEU A 46 10.14 -6.13 3.24
CA LEU A 46 10.61 -6.86 2.06
C LEU A 46 10.54 -5.99 0.79
N SER A 47 9.47 -5.21 0.63
CA SER A 47 9.36 -4.24 -0.47
C SER A 47 10.46 -3.18 -0.42
N LYS A 48 10.84 -2.72 0.77
CA LYS A 48 11.94 -1.75 0.96
C LYS A 48 13.31 -2.32 0.63
N VAL A 49 13.54 -3.59 0.89
CA VAL A 49 14.79 -4.29 0.51
C VAL A 49 14.70 -4.93 -0.88
N LYS A 50 13.68 -4.58 -1.66
CA LYS A 50 13.45 -4.98 -3.06
C LYS A 50 13.21 -6.47 -3.27
N LYS A 51 12.76 -7.19 -2.26
CA LYS A 51 12.31 -8.58 -2.37
C LYS A 51 10.79 -8.61 -2.66
N PHE A 52 10.43 -8.19 -3.86
CA PHE A 52 9.05 -7.87 -4.23
C PHE A 52 8.13 -9.09 -4.27
N ASP A 53 8.59 -10.24 -4.75
CA ASP A 53 7.77 -11.46 -4.83
C ASP A 53 7.40 -11.96 -3.43
N LEU A 54 8.36 -11.95 -2.51
CA LEU A 54 8.12 -12.29 -1.11
C LEU A 54 7.19 -11.28 -0.42
N ALA A 55 7.37 -9.98 -0.70
CA ALA A 55 6.49 -8.96 -0.18
C ALA A 55 5.04 -9.21 -0.59
N LEU A 56 4.80 -9.54 -1.85
CA LEU A 56 3.46 -9.86 -2.36
C LEU A 56 2.87 -11.08 -1.63
N GLU A 57 3.65 -12.13 -1.45
CA GLU A 57 3.23 -13.35 -0.73
C GLU A 57 2.75 -13.01 0.70
N TYR A 58 3.49 -12.19 1.44
CA TYR A 58 3.08 -11.79 2.80
C TYR A 58 1.83 -10.92 2.81
N TYR A 59 1.66 -10.01 1.86
CA TYR A 59 0.42 -9.23 1.74
C TYR A 59 -0.77 -10.14 1.40
N GLU A 60 -0.61 -11.12 0.53
CA GLU A 60 -1.67 -12.06 0.17
C GLU A 60 -2.04 -12.96 1.35
N ARG A 61 -1.07 -13.43 2.13
CA ARG A 61 -1.33 -14.16 3.38
C ARG A 61 -2.14 -13.31 4.37
N SER A 62 -1.79 -12.04 4.52
CA SER A 62 -2.53 -11.11 5.38
C SER A 62 -3.97 -10.94 4.90
N LEU A 63 -4.18 -10.75 3.60
CA LEU A 63 -5.51 -10.58 3.00
C LEU A 63 -6.36 -11.86 2.98
N GLN A 64 -5.76 -13.05 3.07
CA GLN A 64 -6.48 -14.30 3.27
C GLN A 64 -7.13 -14.36 4.67
N ILE A 65 -6.52 -13.73 5.65
CA ILE A 65 -7.04 -13.67 7.03
C ILE A 65 -8.06 -12.54 7.16
N GLU A 66 -7.69 -11.34 6.70
CA GLU A 66 -8.53 -10.13 6.71
C GLU A 66 -8.61 -9.54 5.30
N SER A 67 -9.61 -9.97 4.53
CA SER A 67 -9.75 -9.65 3.11
C SER A 67 -9.98 -8.16 2.81
N ASN A 68 -10.48 -7.41 3.78
CA ASN A 68 -10.82 -5.99 3.63
C ASN A 68 -9.82 -5.06 4.33
N ASP A 69 -8.63 -5.54 4.67
CA ASP A 69 -7.59 -4.69 5.27
C ASP A 69 -7.11 -3.64 4.24
N LYS A 70 -7.66 -2.44 4.39
CA LYS A 70 -7.36 -1.30 3.50
C LYS A 70 -5.89 -0.95 3.48
N VAL A 71 -5.19 -1.02 4.60
CA VAL A 71 -3.77 -0.69 4.69
C VAL A 71 -2.94 -1.67 3.87
N VAL A 72 -3.19 -2.96 3.99
CA VAL A 72 -2.50 -4.00 3.22
C VAL A 72 -2.79 -3.86 1.72
N MET A 73 -4.04 -3.59 1.36
CA MET A 73 -4.43 -3.35 -0.05
C MET A 73 -3.69 -2.15 -0.64
N ILE A 74 -3.57 -1.04 0.09
CA ILE A 74 -2.82 0.16 -0.34
C ILE A 74 -1.33 -0.17 -0.50
N ASN A 75 -0.74 -0.90 0.44
CA ASN A 75 0.64 -1.36 0.33
C ASN A 75 0.86 -2.23 -0.90
N LYS A 76 -0.11 -3.08 -1.23
CA LYS A 76 -0.09 -3.93 -2.44
C LYS A 76 -0.17 -3.09 -3.72
N ILE A 77 -0.97 -2.02 -3.77
CA ILE A 77 -0.98 -1.06 -4.89
C ILE A 77 0.42 -0.46 -5.09
N SER A 78 1.04 0.00 -4.00
CA SER A 78 2.39 0.56 -4.05
C SER A 78 3.41 -0.45 -4.59
N LEU A 79 3.29 -1.72 -4.18
CA LEU A 79 4.12 -2.81 -4.67
C LEU A 79 3.93 -3.05 -6.17
N PHE A 80 2.69 -3.12 -6.65
CA PHE A 80 2.38 -3.29 -8.07
C PHE A 80 2.93 -2.14 -8.92
N ARG A 81 2.87 -0.90 -8.41
CA ARG A 81 3.50 0.25 -9.09
C ARG A 81 5.01 0.09 -9.21
N LYS A 82 5.68 -0.33 -8.15
CA LYS A 82 7.14 -0.55 -8.15
C LYS A 82 7.58 -1.66 -9.09
N THR A 83 6.75 -2.65 -9.28
CA THR A 83 7.03 -3.82 -10.16
C THR A 83 6.50 -3.67 -11.57
N GLY A 84 5.89 -2.51 -11.90
CA GLY A 84 5.37 -2.24 -13.24
C GLY A 84 4.05 -2.94 -13.55
N LYS A 85 3.39 -3.56 -12.58
CA LYS A 85 2.08 -4.21 -12.73
C LYS A 85 0.96 -3.17 -12.69
N VAL A 86 0.91 -2.30 -13.71
CA VAL A 86 0.05 -1.11 -13.74
C VAL A 86 -1.43 -1.47 -13.73
N ILE A 87 -1.84 -2.47 -14.51
CA ILE A 87 -3.25 -2.89 -14.60
C ILE A 87 -3.72 -3.50 -13.28
N ASP A 88 -2.91 -4.35 -12.66
CA ASP A 88 -3.23 -4.92 -11.34
C ASP A 88 -3.38 -3.83 -10.29
N ALA A 89 -2.51 -2.81 -10.31
CA ALA A 89 -2.59 -1.66 -9.43
C ALA A 89 -3.88 -0.84 -9.65
N LEU A 90 -4.29 -0.63 -10.91
CA LEU A 90 -5.55 0.06 -11.23
C LEU A 90 -6.77 -0.72 -10.75
N ASN A 91 -6.83 -2.01 -11.03
CA ASN A 91 -7.94 -2.86 -10.62
C ASN A 91 -8.11 -2.85 -9.09
N LEU A 92 -7.01 -2.97 -8.36
CA LEU A 92 -7.04 -2.91 -6.89
C LEU A 92 -7.44 -1.52 -6.38
N SER A 93 -7.01 -0.45 -7.06
CA SER A 93 -7.43 0.92 -6.73
C SER A 93 -8.94 1.09 -6.91
N ASP A 94 -9.50 0.55 -7.98
CA ASP A 94 -10.93 0.60 -8.25
C ASP A 94 -11.73 -0.16 -7.20
N GLU A 95 -11.27 -1.35 -6.82
CA GLU A 95 -11.89 -2.14 -5.75
C GLU A 95 -11.97 -1.38 -4.42
N ILE A 96 -10.89 -0.70 -4.03
CA ILE A 96 -10.87 0.11 -2.82
C ILE A 96 -11.80 1.32 -2.95
N LEU A 97 -11.79 2.00 -4.09
CA LEU A 97 -12.58 3.21 -4.31
C LEU A 97 -14.09 2.94 -4.44
N GLU A 98 -14.50 1.72 -4.76
CA GLU A 98 -15.91 1.32 -4.67
C GLU A 98 -16.43 1.37 -3.23
N LYS A 99 -15.60 0.97 -2.26
CA LYS A 99 -15.96 1.00 -0.82
C LYS A 99 -15.65 2.33 -0.17
N TYR A 100 -14.55 2.95 -0.56
CA TYR A 100 -14.01 4.18 0.03
C TYR A 100 -13.76 5.22 -1.06
N PRO A 101 -14.82 5.86 -1.61
CA PRO A 101 -14.70 6.72 -2.80
C PRO A 101 -13.78 7.92 -2.62
N ASN A 102 -13.58 8.37 -1.40
CA ASN A 102 -12.79 9.56 -1.04
C ASN A 102 -11.42 9.22 -0.42
N GLU A 103 -10.93 7.98 -0.58
CA GLU A 103 -9.62 7.59 -0.05
C GLU A 103 -8.51 8.28 -0.84
N LEU A 104 -7.99 9.38 -0.31
CA LEU A 104 -7.04 10.26 -1.00
C LEU A 104 -5.77 9.54 -1.46
N ILE A 105 -5.20 8.67 -0.62
CA ILE A 105 -3.98 7.93 -0.98
C ILE A 105 -4.22 7.09 -2.23
N VAL A 106 -5.37 6.42 -2.32
CA VAL A 106 -5.73 5.59 -3.46
C VAL A 106 -6.02 6.44 -4.70
N LEU A 107 -6.72 7.56 -4.55
CA LEU A 107 -6.93 8.52 -5.64
C LEU A 107 -5.60 9.02 -6.22
N TYR A 108 -4.63 9.36 -5.38
CA TYR A 108 -3.28 9.74 -5.85
C TYR A 108 -2.55 8.59 -6.56
N HIS A 109 -2.65 7.37 -6.04
CA HIS A 109 -2.08 6.20 -6.73
C HIS A 109 -2.71 6.02 -8.10
N LYS A 110 -4.04 6.07 -8.18
CA LYS A 110 -4.77 5.94 -9.44
C LYS A 110 -4.41 7.05 -10.43
N LEU A 111 -4.33 8.30 -9.97
CA LEU A 111 -3.91 9.43 -10.81
C LEU A 111 -2.54 9.19 -11.46
N ARG A 112 -1.56 8.76 -10.67
CA ARG A 112 -0.20 8.47 -11.18
C ARG A 112 -0.19 7.33 -12.19
N LEU A 113 -1.00 6.30 -11.96
CA LEU A 113 -1.13 5.16 -12.88
C LEU A 113 -1.77 5.59 -14.21
N LEU A 114 -2.84 6.36 -14.16
CA LEU A 114 -3.53 6.87 -15.35
C LEU A 114 -2.65 7.81 -16.17
N LYS A 115 -1.87 8.66 -15.52
CA LYS A 115 -0.88 9.50 -16.20
C LYS A 115 0.19 8.68 -16.91
N LYS A 116 0.69 7.64 -16.25
CA LYS A 116 1.66 6.72 -16.84
C LYS A 116 1.13 6.04 -18.10
N LEU A 117 -0.18 5.79 -18.15
CA LEU A 117 -0.87 5.21 -19.29
C LEU A 117 -1.36 6.24 -20.33
N ASN A 118 -1.09 7.53 -20.14
CA ASN A 118 -1.60 8.63 -20.96
C ASN A 118 -3.15 8.67 -21.08
N ARG A 119 -3.85 8.18 -20.06
CA ARG A 119 -5.32 8.20 -19.98
C ARG A 119 -5.80 9.55 -19.44
N VAL A 120 -5.70 10.58 -20.28
CA VAL A 120 -5.88 12.00 -19.88
C VAL A 120 -7.27 12.30 -19.36
N ILE A 121 -8.34 11.81 -20.01
CA ILE A 121 -9.71 12.07 -19.61
C ILE A 121 -9.97 11.52 -18.19
N GLU A 122 -9.59 10.28 -17.96
CA GLU A 122 -9.76 9.63 -16.67
C GLU A 122 -8.89 10.26 -15.58
N SER A 123 -7.66 10.66 -15.91
CA SER A 123 -6.80 11.37 -14.95
C SER A 123 -7.40 12.71 -14.52
N ASN A 124 -8.04 13.45 -15.45
CA ASN A 124 -8.75 14.68 -15.12
C ASN A 124 -9.98 14.43 -14.22
N GLU A 125 -10.71 13.34 -14.43
CA GLU A 125 -11.80 12.93 -13.55
C GLU A 125 -11.31 12.65 -12.13
N ILE A 126 -10.18 11.98 -11.98
CA ILE A 126 -9.56 11.74 -10.67
C ILE A 126 -9.11 13.06 -10.01
N CYS A 127 -8.51 13.97 -10.78
CA CYS A 127 -8.17 15.30 -10.27
C CYS A 127 -9.39 16.03 -9.70
N LYS A 128 -10.52 15.99 -10.40
CA LYS A 128 -11.79 16.58 -9.93
C LYS A 128 -12.27 15.93 -8.63
N LYS A 129 -12.18 14.61 -8.53
CA LYS A 129 -12.51 13.89 -7.29
C LYS A 129 -11.63 14.31 -6.11
N ILE A 130 -10.34 14.43 -6.34
CA ILE A 130 -9.39 14.92 -5.30
C ILE A 130 -9.76 16.35 -4.88
N LEU A 131 -10.06 17.23 -5.81
CA LEU A 131 -10.44 18.61 -5.52
C LEU A 131 -11.80 18.74 -4.82
N ASN A 132 -12.72 17.80 -5.03
CA ASN A 132 -13.96 17.76 -4.26
C ASN A 132 -13.71 17.44 -2.78
N VAL A 133 -12.72 16.59 -2.48
CA VAL A 133 -12.32 16.24 -1.11
C VAL A 133 -11.41 17.32 -0.53
N TYR A 134 -10.54 17.89 -1.34
CA TYR A 134 -9.51 18.84 -0.94
C TYR A 134 -9.41 20.02 -1.92
N PRO A 135 -10.36 20.99 -1.85
CA PRO A 135 -10.47 22.06 -2.84
C PRO A 135 -9.25 22.98 -2.96
N SER A 136 -8.49 23.13 -1.88
CA SER A 136 -7.31 24.01 -1.81
C SER A 136 -6.01 23.36 -2.32
N ASN A 137 -6.09 22.18 -2.91
CA ASN A 137 -4.92 21.49 -3.43
C ASN A 137 -4.41 22.13 -4.73
N VAL A 138 -3.46 23.05 -4.60
CA VAL A 138 -2.89 23.83 -5.71
C VAL A 138 -2.20 22.93 -6.74
N GLU A 139 -1.51 21.89 -6.31
CA GLU A 139 -0.83 20.94 -7.21
C GLU A 139 -1.83 20.31 -8.17
N ILE A 140 -2.94 19.81 -7.63
CA ILE A 140 -3.98 19.16 -8.44
C ILE A 140 -4.76 20.17 -9.29
N GLN A 141 -5.01 21.38 -8.81
CA GLN A 141 -5.59 22.45 -9.61
C GLN A 141 -4.73 22.75 -10.86
N ASN A 142 -3.41 22.82 -10.69
CA ASN A 142 -2.47 23.03 -11.78
C ASN A 142 -2.45 21.84 -12.78
N GLU A 143 -2.66 20.63 -12.31
CA GLU A 143 -2.75 19.44 -13.16
C GLU A 143 -3.96 19.48 -14.11
N LEU A 144 -5.09 20.05 -13.69
CA LEU A 144 -6.29 20.19 -14.51
C LEU A 144 -6.14 21.23 -15.64
N ILE A 145 -5.28 22.25 -15.47
CA ILE A 145 -5.09 23.32 -16.43
C ILE A 145 -4.21 22.87 -17.61
N LYS A 146 -3.39 21.84 -17.41
CA LYS A 146 -2.54 21.26 -18.45
C LYS A 146 -3.31 20.25 -19.30
#